data_6be5ca8577c0e5fb048e8a2dc7b45a49
#
_entry.id   6be5ca8577c0e5fb048e8a2dc7b45a49
#
_cell.length_a   1.000
_cell.length_b   1.000
_cell.length_c   1.000
_cell.angle_alpha   90.00
_cell.angle_beta   90.00
_cell.angle_gamma   90.00
#
_symmetry.space_group_name_H-M   'P 1'
#
loop_
_entity.id
_entity.type
_entity.pdbx_description
1 polymer ?
#
loop_
_entity_poly.entity_id
_entity_poly.type
_entity_poly.pdbx_seq_one_letter_code
_entity_poly.pdbx_strand_id
1 'polypeptide(L)'
;QAFDGVIISHWSDTLSYTSALVSFLFRHTPVPVMLTAADRPLADVKSNGLENFKAAVDFITNAGLKGVFVSYRDKQGKQAIYLASRLCQADAYLDVFTPFGGAPFGYMEHGAFIPNISPCNPKPEELRADQKPVFTQPPVFITPVLMVQPYPNMQYDLFPVQNTKVVLLYLYHSATACTQGEEATSVLPFIERCRRQKTAVYGASFKRRQASGLYATEHALLQAGVAPLFNISPEAAYTKLCIAYNQNETET
;
A
#
# COMPACT_ATOMS: atom_id res chain seq x y z
N GLN A 1 -23.88 17.30 -11.52
CA GLN A 1 -22.83 18.29 -11.60
C GLN A 1 -21.52 17.56 -11.92
N ALA A 2 -20.81 17.96 -12.97
CA ALA A 2 -19.52 17.39 -13.31
C ALA A 2 -18.44 17.98 -12.39
N PHE A 3 -17.53 17.16 -11.92
CA PHE A 3 -16.37 17.55 -11.13
C PHE A 3 -15.10 17.31 -11.93
N ASP A 4 -14.13 18.19 -11.84
CA ASP A 4 -12.82 18.02 -12.48
C ASP A 4 -11.92 17.05 -11.72
N GLY A 5 -12.19 16.84 -10.43
CA GLY A 5 -11.48 15.93 -9.56
C GLY A 5 -12.00 15.95 -8.13
N VAL A 6 -11.42 15.13 -7.28
CA VAL A 6 -11.74 15.01 -5.85
C VAL A 6 -10.48 15.18 -5.03
N ILE A 7 -10.54 15.96 -3.96
CA ILE A 7 -9.46 16.03 -2.96
C ILE A 7 -9.96 15.49 -1.62
N ILE A 8 -9.18 14.60 -1.03
CA ILE A 8 -9.41 14.01 0.28
C ILE A 8 -8.28 14.46 1.21
N SER A 9 -8.60 15.35 2.15
CA SER A 9 -7.68 15.69 3.24
C SER A 9 -7.67 14.58 4.28
N HIS A 10 -6.50 14.17 4.74
CA HIS A 10 -6.32 13.01 5.61
C HIS A 10 -5.24 13.29 6.66
N TRP A 11 -5.16 12.46 7.69
CA TRP A 11 -4.03 12.42 8.62
C TRP A 11 -2.86 11.63 8.02
N SER A 12 -1.64 12.04 8.33
CA SER A 12 -0.42 11.39 7.81
C SER A 12 -0.26 9.93 8.28
N ASP A 13 -0.66 9.62 9.53
CA ASP A 13 -0.42 8.32 10.17
C ASP A 13 -0.91 7.09 9.40
N THR A 14 -2.09 7.19 8.80
CA THR A 14 -2.71 6.08 8.05
C THR A 14 -2.93 6.40 6.58
N LEU A 15 -2.31 7.47 6.08
CA LEU A 15 -2.46 7.90 4.69
C LEU A 15 -2.09 6.79 3.70
N SER A 16 -1.03 6.04 3.94
CA SER A 16 -0.59 4.93 3.07
C SER A 16 -1.62 3.81 2.94
N TYR A 17 -2.33 3.50 4.03
CA TYR A 17 -3.41 2.51 4.02
C TYR A 17 -4.66 3.03 3.32
N THR A 18 -5.11 4.24 3.69
CA THR A 18 -6.30 4.84 3.09
C THR A 18 -6.11 5.12 1.61
N SER A 19 -4.94 5.62 1.20
CA SER A 19 -4.64 5.89 -0.21
C SER A 19 -4.62 4.59 -1.04
N ALA A 20 -4.06 3.51 -0.51
CA ALA A 20 -4.10 2.21 -1.15
C ALA A 20 -5.54 1.68 -1.27
N LEU A 21 -6.35 1.80 -0.21
CA LEU A 21 -7.76 1.40 -0.21
C LEU A 21 -8.55 2.15 -1.28
N VAL A 22 -8.48 3.48 -1.27
CA VAL A 22 -9.15 4.34 -2.25
C VAL A 22 -8.69 4.01 -3.67
N SER A 23 -7.38 3.76 -3.85
CA SER A 23 -6.81 3.37 -5.15
C SER A 23 -7.39 2.06 -5.70
N PHE A 24 -7.63 1.06 -4.86
CA PHE A 24 -8.22 -0.19 -5.29
C PHE A 24 -9.72 -0.06 -5.58
N LEU A 25 -10.46 0.63 -4.72
CA LEU A 25 -11.90 0.82 -4.88
C LEU A 25 -12.25 1.72 -6.08
N PHE A 26 -11.46 2.76 -6.31
CA PHE A 26 -11.65 3.74 -7.37
C PHE A 26 -10.60 3.65 -8.48
N ARG A 27 -10.08 2.45 -8.73
CA ARG A 27 -9.00 2.22 -9.71
C ARG A 27 -9.27 2.83 -11.07
N HIS A 28 -10.51 2.80 -11.53
CA HIS A 28 -10.95 3.29 -12.83
C HIS A 28 -11.86 4.51 -12.72
N THR A 29 -11.55 5.40 -11.79
CA THR A 29 -12.25 6.68 -11.66
C THR A 29 -12.11 7.51 -12.94
N PRO A 30 -13.19 8.18 -13.39
CA PRO A 30 -13.14 9.03 -14.58
C PRO A 30 -12.42 10.36 -14.36
N VAL A 31 -12.15 10.73 -13.11
CA VAL A 31 -11.47 11.95 -12.71
C VAL A 31 -10.33 11.66 -11.75
N PRO A 32 -9.32 12.53 -11.61
CA PRO A 32 -8.29 12.34 -10.59
C PRO A 32 -8.86 12.45 -9.17
N VAL A 33 -8.44 11.53 -8.31
CA VAL A 33 -8.70 11.57 -6.86
C VAL A 33 -7.37 11.78 -6.17
N MET A 34 -7.22 12.90 -5.48
CA MET A 34 -6.01 13.29 -4.78
C MET A 34 -6.19 13.14 -3.29
N LEU A 35 -5.32 12.39 -2.63
CA LEU A 35 -5.22 12.43 -1.17
C LEU A 35 -4.06 13.33 -0.78
N THR A 36 -4.21 14.03 0.34
CA THR A 36 -3.16 14.89 0.89
C THR A 36 -3.24 14.95 2.41
N ALA A 37 -2.12 15.25 3.04
CA ALA A 37 -2.00 15.44 4.48
C ALA A 37 -1.01 16.58 4.77
N ALA A 38 -0.82 16.89 6.04
CA ALA A 38 0.17 17.85 6.50
C ALA A 38 1.10 17.19 7.55
N ASP A 39 2.36 17.63 7.58
CA ASP A 39 3.34 17.23 8.61
C ASP A 39 3.11 17.96 9.95
N ARG A 40 2.43 19.11 9.92
CA ARG A 40 2.14 19.98 11.06
C ARG A 40 0.77 20.60 10.93
N PRO A 41 0.18 21.09 12.04
CA PRO A 41 -1.04 21.90 11.97
C PRO A 41 -0.90 23.05 10.96
N LEU A 42 -1.96 23.34 10.21
CA LEU A 42 -1.95 24.37 9.17
C LEU A 42 -1.63 25.78 9.70
N ALA A 43 -1.83 26.03 10.98
CA ALA A 43 -1.46 27.29 11.63
C ALA A 43 0.06 27.44 11.85
N ASP A 44 0.83 26.37 11.76
CA ASP A 44 2.30 26.41 11.79
C ASP A 44 2.81 26.90 10.43
N VAL A 45 3.61 27.97 10.43
CA VAL A 45 4.20 28.56 9.21
C VAL A 45 5.14 27.59 8.47
N LYS A 46 5.59 26.54 9.12
CA LYS A 46 6.45 25.50 8.54
C LYS A 46 5.64 24.31 7.99
N SER A 47 4.32 24.31 8.18
CA SER A 47 3.46 23.23 7.68
C SER A 47 3.53 23.12 6.16
N ASN A 48 3.68 21.88 5.66
CA ASN A 48 3.63 21.62 4.22
C ASN A 48 2.19 21.46 3.67
N GLY A 49 1.17 21.54 4.54
CA GLY A 49 -0.20 21.20 4.19
C GLY A 49 -0.80 22.06 3.08
N LEU A 50 -0.57 23.39 3.11
CA LEU A 50 -1.08 24.28 2.06
C LEU A 50 -0.40 24.03 0.72
N GLU A 51 0.90 23.78 0.71
CA GLU A 51 1.65 23.46 -0.50
C GLU A 51 1.21 22.10 -1.08
N ASN A 52 1.04 21.09 -0.24
CA ASN A 52 0.52 19.77 -0.63
C ASN A 52 -0.89 19.89 -1.24
N PHE A 53 -1.77 20.70 -0.62
CA PHE A 53 -3.12 20.94 -1.12
C PHE A 53 -3.10 21.69 -2.45
N LYS A 54 -2.28 22.74 -2.55
CA LYS A 54 -2.11 23.49 -3.81
C LYS A 54 -1.63 22.55 -4.94
N ALA A 55 -0.64 21.71 -4.67
CA ALA A 55 -0.13 20.76 -5.66
C ALA A 55 -1.20 19.75 -6.10
N ALA A 56 -2.11 19.35 -5.20
CA ALA A 56 -3.26 18.51 -5.55
C ALA A 56 -4.24 19.25 -6.50
N VAL A 57 -4.53 20.51 -6.24
CA VAL A 57 -5.36 21.35 -7.13
C VAL A 57 -4.69 21.52 -8.49
N ASP A 58 -3.42 21.88 -8.52
CA ASP A 58 -2.66 22.07 -9.76
C ASP A 58 -2.60 20.75 -10.58
N PHE A 59 -2.47 19.59 -9.92
CA PHE A 59 -2.49 18.31 -10.60
C PHE A 59 -3.86 18.04 -11.24
N ILE A 60 -4.96 18.25 -10.53
CA ILE A 60 -6.32 18.06 -11.04
C ILE A 60 -6.55 18.92 -12.28
N THR A 61 -6.12 20.19 -12.23
CA THR A 61 -6.37 21.14 -13.33
C THR A 61 -5.46 20.94 -14.53
N ASN A 62 -4.22 20.49 -14.34
CA ASN A 62 -3.20 20.61 -15.38
C ASN A 62 -2.64 19.26 -15.88
N ALA A 63 -2.76 18.17 -15.12
CA ALA A 63 -2.12 16.91 -15.52
C ALA A 63 -2.92 16.11 -16.56
N GLY A 64 -4.25 16.24 -16.59
CA GLY A 64 -5.12 15.48 -17.50
C GLY A 64 -5.04 13.97 -17.30
N LEU A 65 -4.78 13.51 -16.09
CA LEU A 65 -4.63 12.10 -15.73
C LEU A 65 -5.79 11.62 -14.87
N LYS A 66 -6.13 10.35 -14.94
CA LYS A 66 -7.18 9.69 -14.17
C LYS A 66 -6.56 8.69 -13.20
N GLY A 67 -7.22 8.46 -12.07
CA GLY A 67 -6.73 7.53 -11.05
C GLY A 67 -6.63 8.17 -9.68
N VAL A 68 -5.98 7.47 -8.78
CA VAL A 68 -5.84 7.89 -7.38
C VAL A 68 -4.38 8.15 -7.06
N PHE A 69 -4.11 9.34 -6.54
CA PHE A 69 -2.77 9.83 -6.28
C PHE A 69 -2.68 10.46 -4.89
N VAL A 70 -1.45 10.63 -4.40
CA VAL A 70 -1.16 11.38 -3.19
C VAL A 70 -0.24 12.55 -3.53
N SER A 71 -0.58 13.74 -3.06
CA SER A 71 0.28 14.91 -3.10
C SER A 71 0.91 15.14 -1.73
N TYR A 72 2.24 15.07 -1.66
CA TYR A 72 2.97 15.31 -0.41
C TYR A 72 4.42 15.69 -0.70
N ARG A 73 4.96 16.66 0.06
CA ARG A 73 6.34 17.13 -0.07
C ARG A 73 7.33 16.01 0.28
N ASP A 74 8.31 15.78 -0.57
CA ASP A 74 9.36 14.78 -0.34
C ASP A 74 10.48 15.29 0.60
N LYS A 75 11.45 14.41 0.87
CA LYS A 75 12.60 14.74 1.73
C LYS A 75 13.54 15.81 1.16
N GLN A 76 13.47 16.12 -0.13
CA GLN A 76 14.21 17.19 -0.79
C GLN A 76 13.43 18.51 -0.82
N GLY A 77 12.23 18.56 -0.24
CA GLY A 77 11.36 19.73 -0.24
C GLY A 77 10.58 19.92 -1.54
N LYS A 78 10.58 18.95 -2.47
CA LYS A 78 9.83 19.01 -3.72
C LYS A 78 8.40 18.52 -3.53
N GLN A 79 7.47 19.11 -4.28
CA GLN A 79 6.07 18.68 -4.30
C GLN A 79 5.93 17.41 -5.15
N ALA A 80 5.98 16.25 -4.48
CA ALA A 80 5.90 14.95 -5.13
C ALA A 80 4.44 14.48 -5.28
N ILE A 81 4.19 13.80 -6.39
CA ILE A 81 2.97 13.07 -6.68
C ILE A 81 3.28 11.58 -6.64
N TYR A 82 2.57 10.86 -5.79
CA TYR A 82 2.73 9.42 -5.61
C TYR A 82 1.53 8.69 -6.19
N LEU A 83 1.76 7.50 -6.73
CA LEU A 83 0.68 6.54 -6.97
C LEU A 83 0.14 6.07 -5.61
N ALA A 84 -1.15 6.23 -5.37
CA ALA A 84 -1.76 5.97 -4.08
C ALA A 84 -1.59 4.52 -3.58
N SER A 85 -1.58 3.54 -4.49
CA SER A 85 -1.34 2.12 -4.17
C SER A 85 0.13 1.77 -3.92
N ARG A 86 1.05 2.73 -4.04
CA ARG A 86 2.49 2.52 -3.86
C ARG A 86 3.09 3.36 -2.73
N LEU A 87 2.27 4.07 -1.99
CA LEU A 87 2.74 4.85 -0.86
C LEU A 87 3.05 3.92 0.33
N CYS A 88 4.28 3.95 0.82
CA CYS A 88 4.64 3.30 2.08
C CYS A 88 4.43 4.25 3.25
N GLN A 89 4.38 3.72 4.46
CA GLN A 89 4.26 4.51 5.69
C GLN A 89 5.35 5.58 5.78
N ALA A 90 5.03 6.70 6.41
CA ALA A 90 5.98 7.77 6.61
C ALA A 90 7.15 7.31 7.50
N ASP A 91 8.34 7.84 7.24
CA ASP A 91 9.48 7.68 8.12
C ASP A 91 9.18 8.34 9.47
N ALA A 92 9.36 7.59 10.55
CA ALA A 92 9.01 8.01 11.90
C ALA A 92 9.76 9.25 12.41
N TYR A 93 10.89 9.57 11.79
CA TYR A 93 11.73 10.72 12.20
C TYR A 93 11.59 11.93 11.28
N LEU A 94 11.38 11.67 9.99
CA LEU A 94 11.38 12.73 8.96
C LEU A 94 9.98 13.16 8.53
N ASP A 95 8.93 12.47 8.94
CA ASP A 95 7.54 12.70 8.54
C ASP A 95 7.35 12.76 7.01
N VAL A 96 8.17 12.01 6.27
CA VAL A 96 8.12 11.95 4.81
C VAL A 96 7.75 10.55 4.32
N PHE A 97 6.95 10.50 3.27
CA PHE A 97 6.56 9.25 2.65
C PHE A 97 7.59 8.78 1.63
N THR A 98 7.70 7.47 1.50
CA THR A 98 8.50 6.84 0.46
C THR A 98 7.63 6.00 -0.46
N PRO A 99 7.85 6.04 -1.78
CA PRO A 99 7.12 5.19 -2.69
C PRO A 99 7.72 3.78 -2.73
N PHE A 100 6.88 2.77 -2.71
CA PHE A 100 7.29 1.40 -2.97
C PHE A 100 7.86 1.29 -4.40
N GLY A 101 9.10 0.84 -4.51
CA GLY A 101 9.84 0.85 -5.79
C GLY A 101 10.79 2.03 -5.97
N GLY A 102 10.88 2.93 -4.97
CA GLY A 102 11.95 3.90 -4.82
C GLY A 102 11.78 5.24 -5.56
N ALA A 103 10.71 5.42 -6.36
CA ALA A 103 10.50 6.66 -7.10
C ALA A 103 9.05 7.15 -7.03
N PRO A 104 8.78 8.44 -6.77
CA PRO A 104 7.44 9.01 -6.91
C PRO A 104 6.99 8.94 -8.38
N PHE A 105 5.69 9.09 -8.61
CA PHE A 105 5.14 9.09 -9.97
C PHE A 105 5.57 10.32 -10.75
N GLY A 106 5.77 11.45 -10.09
CA GLY A 106 6.28 12.68 -10.65
C GLY A 106 6.31 13.79 -9.63
N TYR A 107 6.46 15.02 -10.13
CA TYR A 107 6.55 16.24 -9.32
C TYR A 107 5.68 17.34 -9.90
N MET A 108 5.18 18.22 -9.04
CA MET A 108 4.59 19.49 -9.47
C MET A 108 5.66 20.57 -9.47
N GLU A 109 5.92 21.14 -10.63
CA GLU A 109 6.87 22.24 -10.82
C GLU A 109 6.17 23.40 -11.54
N HIS A 110 6.11 24.58 -10.91
CA HIS A 110 5.44 25.76 -11.48
C HIS A 110 4.00 25.53 -11.98
N GLY A 111 3.25 24.67 -11.27
CA GLY A 111 1.88 24.31 -11.62
C GLY A 111 1.75 23.25 -12.73
N ALA A 112 2.85 22.75 -13.28
CA ALA A 112 2.86 21.68 -14.27
C ALA A 112 3.27 20.33 -13.62
N PHE A 113 2.65 19.24 -14.07
CA PHE A 113 3.06 17.89 -13.67
C PHE A 113 4.20 17.39 -14.55
N ILE A 114 5.32 17.06 -13.92
CA ILE A 114 6.50 16.47 -14.56
C ILE A 114 6.57 15.00 -14.16
N PRO A 115 6.27 14.06 -15.07
CA PRO A 115 6.30 12.63 -14.75
C PRO A 115 7.73 12.13 -14.53
N ASN A 116 7.88 11.21 -13.57
CA ASN A 116 9.13 10.52 -13.33
C ASN A 116 9.15 9.20 -14.09
N ILE A 117 10.03 9.12 -15.07
CA ILE A 117 10.19 7.90 -15.89
C ILE A 117 10.90 6.84 -15.04
N SER A 118 10.16 5.82 -14.65
CA SER A 118 10.65 4.68 -13.85
C SER A 118 9.98 3.40 -14.32
N PRO A 119 10.68 2.25 -14.35
CA PRO A 119 10.07 0.96 -14.64
C PRO A 119 8.95 0.56 -13.67
N CYS A 120 8.90 1.19 -12.49
CA CYS A 120 7.88 0.94 -11.48
C CYS A 120 6.63 1.80 -11.66
N ASN A 121 6.67 2.81 -12.54
CA ASN A 121 5.56 3.71 -12.79
C ASN A 121 4.87 3.37 -14.11
N PRO A 122 3.53 3.48 -14.21
CA PRO A 122 2.84 3.44 -15.49
C PRO A 122 3.23 4.68 -16.33
N LYS A 123 3.09 4.57 -17.63
CA LYS A 123 3.22 5.74 -18.49
C LYS A 123 2.01 6.66 -18.29
N PRO A 124 2.17 7.99 -18.32
CA PRO A 124 1.05 8.92 -18.17
C PRO A 124 -0.09 8.67 -19.17
N GLU A 125 0.24 8.23 -20.40
CA GLU A 125 -0.72 7.93 -21.45
C GLU A 125 -1.70 6.82 -21.07
N GLU A 126 -1.24 5.83 -20.27
CA GLU A 126 -2.05 4.70 -19.79
C GLU A 126 -3.12 5.17 -18.79
N LEU A 127 -2.88 6.30 -18.11
CA LEU A 127 -3.78 6.87 -17.12
C LEU A 127 -4.74 7.92 -17.69
N ARG A 128 -4.72 8.19 -18.99
CA ARG A 128 -5.68 9.07 -19.68
C ARG A 128 -6.89 8.33 -20.23
N ALA A 129 -6.75 7.05 -20.48
CA ALA A 129 -7.81 6.24 -21.06
C ALA A 129 -9.00 6.07 -20.11
N ASP A 130 -10.21 6.09 -20.68
CA ASP A 130 -11.42 5.74 -19.94
C ASP A 130 -11.44 4.22 -19.71
N GLN A 131 -11.73 3.83 -18.48
CA GLN A 131 -11.88 2.45 -18.07
C GLN A 131 -13.18 2.30 -17.26
N LYS A 132 -13.77 1.10 -17.30
CA LYS A 132 -14.97 0.83 -16.50
C LYS A 132 -14.60 0.69 -15.02
N PRO A 133 -15.41 1.22 -14.10
CA PRO A 133 -15.24 0.98 -12.67
C PRO A 133 -15.16 -0.50 -12.34
N VAL A 134 -14.32 -0.87 -11.39
CA VAL A 134 -14.17 -2.27 -10.94
C VAL A 134 -15.28 -2.62 -9.95
N PHE A 135 -15.68 -1.66 -9.13
CA PHE A 135 -16.70 -1.84 -8.11
C PHE A 135 -17.90 -0.95 -8.42
N THR A 136 -19.09 -1.53 -8.33
CA THR A 136 -20.37 -0.80 -8.38
C THR A 136 -20.82 -0.38 -6.99
N GLN A 137 -20.41 -1.13 -5.96
CA GLN A 137 -20.63 -0.83 -4.55
C GLN A 137 -19.39 -1.13 -3.72
N PRO A 138 -19.10 -0.33 -2.68
CA PRO A 138 -17.99 -0.62 -1.79
C PRO A 138 -18.27 -1.89 -0.98
N PRO A 139 -17.25 -2.72 -0.69
CA PRO A 139 -17.39 -3.88 0.18
C PRO A 139 -17.71 -3.46 1.62
N VAL A 140 -18.45 -4.29 2.34
CA VAL A 140 -18.70 -4.13 3.77
C VAL A 140 -17.62 -4.89 4.54
N PHE A 141 -16.74 -4.19 5.25
CA PHE A 141 -15.61 -4.77 5.95
C PHE A 141 -16.04 -5.44 7.26
N ILE A 142 -16.21 -6.76 7.25
CA ILE A 142 -16.57 -7.60 8.40
C ILE A 142 -15.42 -8.54 8.79
N THR A 143 -14.72 -9.09 7.80
CA THR A 143 -13.61 -10.01 8.01
C THR A 143 -12.32 -9.23 8.25
N PRO A 144 -11.74 -9.30 9.46
CA PRO A 144 -10.47 -8.64 9.74
C PRO A 144 -9.30 -9.39 9.10
N VAL A 145 -8.26 -8.64 8.72
CA VAL A 145 -6.95 -9.17 8.33
C VAL A 145 -6.02 -9.03 9.52
N LEU A 146 -5.43 -10.13 9.99
CA LEU A 146 -4.38 -10.08 11.00
C LEU A 146 -3.04 -9.81 10.32
N MET A 147 -2.46 -8.63 10.52
CA MET A 147 -1.12 -8.33 10.03
C MET A 147 -0.09 -8.60 11.12
N VAL A 148 0.90 -9.43 10.81
CA VAL A 148 1.98 -9.82 11.70
C VAL A 148 3.30 -9.37 11.12
N GLN A 149 3.99 -8.47 11.81
CA GLN A 149 5.32 -7.99 11.42
C GLN A 149 6.38 -8.68 12.28
N PRO A 150 7.18 -9.59 11.71
CA PRO A 150 8.25 -10.26 12.42
C PRO A 150 9.31 -9.29 12.96
N TYR A 151 9.77 -9.56 14.16
CA TYR A 151 10.93 -8.92 14.80
C TYR A 151 11.76 -9.97 15.55
N PRO A 152 13.04 -9.68 15.88
CA PRO A 152 13.89 -10.62 16.61
C PRO A 152 13.27 -11.09 17.92
N ASN A 153 13.30 -12.40 18.17
CA ASN A 153 12.74 -13.05 19.37
C ASN A 153 11.21 -12.89 19.53
N MET A 154 10.48 -12.65 18.44
CA MET A 154 9.03 -12.57 18.45
C MET A 154 8.42 -13.92 18.87
N GLN A 155 7.47 -13.87 19.81
CA GLN A 155 6.74 -15.04 20.28
C GLN A 155 5.45 -15.20 19.47
N TYR A 156 5.43 -16.12 18.51
CA TYR A 156 4.30 -16.32 17.61
C TYR A 156 3.09 -16.97 18.26
N ASP A 157 3.25 -17.66 19.37
CA ASP A 157 2.18 -18.25 20.17
C ASP A 157 1.27 -17.22 20.83
N LEU A 158 1.74 -15.97 21.01
CA LEU A 158 0.93 -14.85 21.50
C LEU A 158 -0.13 -14.39 20.48
N PHE A 159 -0.05 -14.80 19.21
CA PHE A 159 -1.03 -14.41 18.19
C PHE A 159 -2.16 -15.45 18.09
N PRO A 160 -3.38 -15.08 18.51
CA PRO A 160 -4.54 -15.96 18.36
C PRO A 160 -4.91 -16.11 16.89
N VAL A 161 -5.11 -17.33 16.43
CA VAL A 161 -5.55 -17.62 15.05
C VAL A 161 -6.98 -18.16 14.99
N GLN A 162 -7.63 -18.36 16.16
CA GLN A 162 -9.02 -18.77 16.24
C GLN A 162 -9.93 -17.69 15.62
N ASN A 163 -10.81 -18.09 14.74
CA ASN A 163 -11.71 -17.21 14.02
C ASN A 163 -11.02 -16.20 13.08
N THR A 164 -9.71 -16.34 12.85
CA THR A 164 -8.96 -15.55 11.86
C THR A 164 -9.06 -16.25 10.51
N LYS A 165 -9.55 -15.57 9.48
CA LYS A 165 -9.64 -16.11 8.11
C LYS A 165 -8.37 -15.87 7.29
N VAL A 166 -7.67 -14.78 7.57
CA VAL A 166 -6.51 -14.35 6.80
C VAL A 166 -5.46 -13.68 7.66
N VAL A 167 -4.21 -14.07 7.42
CA VAL A 167 -3.00 -13.47 8.01
C VAL A 167 -2.15 -12.89 6.88
N LEU A 168 -1.64 -11.69 7.08
CA LEU A 168 -0.59 -11.08 6.28
C LEU A 168 0.69 -11.03 7.10
N LEU A 169 1.73 -11.75 6.65
CA LEU A 169 3.09 -11.59 7.17
C LEU A 169 3.74 -10.38 6.49
N TYR A 170 4.04 -9.33 7.25
CA TYR A 170 4.86 -8.21 6.82
C TYR A 170 6.33 -8.59 6.97
N LEU A 171 6.84 -9.33 5.99
CA LEU A 171 8.18 -9.91 6.01
C LEU A 171 9.29 -8.85 6.00
N TYR A 172 10.49 -9.23 6.39
CA TYR A 172 11.69 -8.40 6.21
C TYR A 172 11.88 -8.06 4.73
N HIS A 173 12.69 -7.05 4.43
CA HIS A 173 12.95 -6.56 3.07
C HIS A 173 13.41 -7.64 2.07
N SER A 174 13.91 -8.76 2.56
CA SER A 174 14.35 -9.93 1.78
C SER A 174 13.27 -11.01 1.63
N ALA A 175 12.03 -10.74 2.04
CA ALA A 175 10.91 -11.68 2.09
C ALA A 175 11.19 -12.88 3.02
N THR A 176 11.84 -12.62 4.15
CA THR A 176 12.22 -13.63 5.12
C THR A 176 11.61 -13.37 6.50
N ALA A 177 11.58 -14.39 7.34
CA ALA A 177 11.26 -14.34 8.75
C ALA A 177 12.09 -15.40 9.48
N CYS A 178 12.09 -15.44 10.81
CA CYS A 178 12.75 -16.50 11.56
C CYS A 178 12.05 -17.84 11.30
N THR A 179 12.75 -18.79 10.67
CA THR A 179 12.27 -20.16 10.39
C THR A 179 13.01 -21.22 11.21
N GLN A 180 13.95 -20.81 12.04
CA GLN A 180 14.78 -21.68 12.89
C GLN A 180 14.66 -21.26 14.34
N GLY A 181 15.18 -22.08 15.26
CA GLY A 181 15.15 -21.81 16.70
C GLY A 181 14.05 -22.55 17.42
N GLU A 182 13.64 -22.04 18.57
CA GLU A 182 12.57 -22.62 19.39
C GLU A 182 11.21 -22.54 18.71
N GLU A 183 10.31 -23.45 19.06
CA GLU A 183 8.96 -23.53 18.45
C GLU A 183 8.19 -22.21 18.56
N ALA A 184 8.28 -21.52 19.69
CA ALA A 184 7.60 -20.26 19.94
C ALA A 184 8.12 -19.11 19.09
N THR A 185 9.41 -19.11 18.71
CA THR A 185 10.07 -18.02 17.97
C THR A 185 10.18 -18.27 16.47
N SER A 186 9.91 -19.48 16.02
CA SER A 186 9.86 -19.80 14.60
C SER A 186 8.48 -19.50 14.01
N VAL A 187 8.45 -18.88 12.83
CA VAL A 187 7.20 -18.61 12.12
C VAL A 187 6.54 -19.87 11.56
N LEU A 188 7.29 -20.98 11.36
CA LEU A 188 6.77 -22.20 10.73
C LEU A 188 5.68 -22.88 11.56
N PRO A 189 5.81 -23.09 12.89
CA PRO A 189 4.72 -23.60 13.74
C PRO A 189 3.48 -22.70 13.74
N PHE A 190 3.66 -21.38 13.66
CA PHE A 190 2.55 -20.44 13.54
C PHE A 190 1.79 -20.64 12.23
N ILE A 191 2.50 -20.77 11.09
CA ILE A 191 1.87 -21.04 9.79
C ILE A 191 1.12 -22.36 9.82
N GLU A 192 1.69 -23.39 10.45
CA GLU A 192 1.02 -24.71 10.60
C GLU A 192 -0.25 -24.60 11.46
N ARG A 193 -0.25 -23.78 12.54
CA ARG A 193 -1.48 -23.49 13.30
C ARG A 193 -2.53 -22.80 12.45
N CYS A 194 -2.13 -21.81 11.64
CA CYS A 194 -3.02 -21.14 10.68
C CYS A 194 -3.63 -22.16 9.73
N ARG A 195 -2.82 -23.05 9.15
CA ARG A 195 -3.26 -24.08 8.22
C ARG A 195 -4.31 -25.02 8.85
N ARG A 196 -4.07 -25.47 10.08
CA ARG A 196 -5.02 -26.34 10.84
C ARG A 196 -6.35 -25.63 11.09
N GLN A 197 -6.36 -24.31 11.25
CA GLN A 197 -7.55 -23.48 11.44
C GLN A 197 -8.19 -23.04 10.12
N LYS A 198 -7.66 -23.48 8.97
CA LYS A 198 -8.07 -23.05 7.62
C LYS A 198 -7.91 -21.53 7.41
N THR A 199 -6.96 -20.93 8.11
CA THR A 199 -6.57 -19.53 7.96
C THR A 199 -5.57 -19.40 6.81
N ALA A 200 -5.87 -18.57 5.81
CA ALA A 200 -4.95 -18.31 4.72
C ALA A 200 -3.80 -17.41 5.20
N VAL A 201 -2.58 -17.73 4.76
CA VAL A 201 -1.38 -16.95 5.12
C VAL A 201 -0.75 -16.36 3.85
N TYR A 202 -0.64 -15.06 3.81
CA TYR A 202 0.02 -14.32 2.74
C TYR A 202 1.31 -13.68 3.25
N GLY A 203 2.29 -13.51 2.38
CA GLY A 203 3.52 -12.79 2.70
C GLY A 203 3.74 -11.61 1.75
N ALA A 204 4.10 -10.45 2.28
CA ALA A 204 4.51 -9.27 1.54
C ALA A 204 5.83 -8.72 2.11
N SER A 205 6.75 -8.29 1.27
CA SER A 205 6.69 -8.26 -0.17
C SER A 205 7.68 -9.27 -0.75
N PHE A 206 7.21 -10.20 -1.54
CA PHE A 206 8.11 -11.11 -2.27
C PHE A 206 8.69 -10.42 -3.51
N LYS A 207 9.94 -10.77 -3.84
CA LYS A 207 10.61 -10.31 -5.07
C LYS A 207 10.53 -11.40 -6.11
N ARG A 208 10.23 -11.05 -7.36
CA ARG A 208 10.31 -11.99 -8.48
C ARG A 208 11.78 -12.29 -8.76
N ARG A 209 12.24 -13.48 -8.33
CA ARG A 209 13.60 -13.98 -8.56
C ARG A 209 13.52 -15.35 -9.21
N GLN A 210 14.61 -15.78 -9.84
CA GLN A 210 14.76 -17.18 -10.25
C GLN A 210 14.86 -18.06 -8.99
N ALA A 211 14.41 -19.31 -9.07
CA ALA A 211 14.40 -20.23 -7.93
C ALA A 211 15.78 -20.39 -7.28
N SER A 212 16.86 -20.34 -8.07
CA SER A 212 18.26 -20.40 -7.61
C SER A 212 18.70 -19.17 -6.78
N GLY A 213 17.90 -18.09 -6.75
CA GLY A 213 18.20 -16.87 -6.01
C GLY A 213 17.37 -16.70 -4.73
N LEU A 214 16.57 -17.67 -4.33
CA LEU A 214 15.78 -17.63 -3.10
C LEU A 214 16.64 -17.92 -1.88
N TYR A 215 16.40 -17.19 -0.79
CA TYR A 215 16.96 -17.55 0.50
C TYR A 215 16.32 -18.84 1.03
N ALA A 216 17.07 -19.63 1.80
CA ALA A 216 16.54 -20.87 2.40
C ALA A 216 15.27 -20.62 3.23
N THR A 217 15.23 -19.50 3.96
CA THR A 217 14.06 -19.09 4.75
C THR A 217 12.87 -18.67 3.88
N GLU A 218 13.11 -18.00 2.74
CA GLU A 218 12.06 -17.68 1.77
C GLU A 218 11.46 -18.95 1.18
N HIS A 219 12.30 -19.91 0.80
CA HIS A 219 11.88 -21.22 0.31
C HIS A 219 11.05 -21.99 1.37
N ALA A 220 11.50 -21.98 2.64
CA ALA A 220 10.77 -22.62 3.74
C ALA A 220 9.38 -22.01 3.95
N LEU A 221 9.22 -20.69 3.84
CA LEU A 221 7.92 -20.03 3.91
C LEU A 221 6.96 -20.48 2.80
N LEU A 222 7.46 -20.55 1.56
CA LEU A 222 6.68 -21.01 0.42
C LEU A 222 6.27 -22.49 0.57
N GLN A 223 7.17 -23.34 1.01
CA GLN A 223 6.86 -24.75 1.29
C GLN A 223 5.85 -24.92 2.43
N ALA A 224 5.88 -24.05 3.43
CA ALA A 224 4.90 -24.06 4.52
C ALA A 224 3.50 -23.59 4.09
N GLY A 225 3.35 -23.09 2.85
CA GLY A 225 2.06 -22.69 2.27
C GLY A 225 1.76 -21.20 2.35
N VAL A 226 2.78 -20.36 2.57
CA VAL A 226 2.61 -18.90 2.46
C VAL A 226 2.37 -18.51 1.00
N ALA A 227 1.26 -17.85 0.72
CA ALA A 227 0.97 -17.31 -0.60
C ALA A 227 1.77 -16.02 -0.83
N PRO A 228 2.68 -15.98 -1.83
CA PRO A 228 3.54 -14.82 -2.03
C PRO A 228 2.81 -13.69 -2.75
N LEU A 229 2.91 -12.47 -2.21
CA LEU A 229 2.46 -11.25 -2.85
C LEU A 229 3.68 -10.50 -3.41
N PHE A 230 3.64 -10.25 -4.72
CA PHE A 230 4.77 -9.67 -5.45
C PHE A 230 4.53 -8.21 -5.78
N ASN A 231 5.61 -7.40 -5.76
CA ASN A 231 5.59 -6.01 -6.22
C ASN A 231 4.48 -5.16 -5.58
N ILE A 232 4.24 -5.35 -4.30
CA ILE A 232 3.21 -4.65 -3.53
C ILE A 232 3.77 -4.28 -2.15
N SER A 233 3.47 -3.07 -1.67
CA SER A 233 3.84 -2.70 -0.30
C SER A 233 2.99 -3.47 0.71
N PRO A 234 3.46 -3.65 1.96
CA PRO A 234 2.66 -4.29 3.00
C PRO A 234 1.33 -3.58 3.26
N GLU A 235 1.29 -2.25 3.21
CA GLU A 235 0.09 -1.44 3.39
C GLU A 235 -0.93 -1.70 2.28
N ALA A 236 -0.45 -1.71 1.04
CA ALA A 236 -1.29 -2.03 -0.11
C ALA A 236 -1.72 -3.50 -0.11
N ALA A 237 -0.86 -4.43 0.32
CA ALA A 237 -1.20 -5.84 0.48
C ALA A 237 -2.30 -6.03 1.53
N TYR A 238 -2.18 -5.35 2.68
CA TYR A 238 -3.18 -5.37 3.74
C TYR A 238 -4.55 -4.90 3.22
N THR A 239 -4.60 -3.74 2.61
CA THR A 239 -5.86 -3.17 2.10
C THR A 239 -6.47 -4.02 0.98
N LYS A 240 -5.64 -4.60 0.11
CA LYS A 240 -6.10 -5.50 -0.95
C LYS A 240 -6.72 -6.78 -0.36
N LEU A 241 -6.12 -7.35 0.68
CA LEU A 241 -6.69 -8.51 1.38
C LEU A 241 -7.98 -8.13 2.13
N CYS A 242 -8.05 -6.94 2.76
CA CYS A 242 -9.29 -6.45 3.34
C CYS A 242 -10.43 -6.42 2.31
N ILE A 243 -10.17 -5.92 1.11
CA ILE A 243 -11.16 -5.92 0.02
C ILE A 243 -11.50 -7.36 -0.38
N ALA A 244 -10.50 -8.18 -0.71
CA ALA A 244 -10.69 -9.52 -1.25
C ALA A 244 -11.50 -10.45 -0.32
N TYR A 245 -11.33 -10.33 0.99
CA TYR A 245 -12.04 -11.14 1.98
C TYR A 245 -13.37 -10.56 2.44
N ASN A 246 -13.76 -9.42 1.88
CA ASN A 246 -15.02 -8.74 2.18
C ASN A 246 -15.86 -8.39 0.93
N GLN A 247 -15.42 -8.86 -0.24
CA GLN A 247 -16.23 -8.80 -1.45
C GLN A 247 -17.42 -9.76 -1.33
N ASN A 248 -18.60 -9.32 -1.75
CA ASN A 248 -19.74 -10.20 -1.90
C ASN A 248 -19.49 -11.14 -3.09
N GLU A 249 -19.76 -12.44 -2.92
CA GLU A 249 -19.58 -13.48 -3.96
C GLU A 249 -20.42 -13.25 -5.24
N THR A 250 -21.30 -12.25 -5.24
CA THR A 250 -22.19 -11.90 -6.36
C THR A 250 -21.55 -10.99 -7.42
N GLU A 251 -20.30 -10.57 -7.25
CA GLU A 251 -19.60 -9.65 -8.18
C GLU A 251 -18.37 -10.28 -8.88
N THR A 252 -18.28 -11.62 -8.94
CA THR A 252 -17.27 -12.34 -9.74
C THR A 252 -17.72 -12.60 -11.17
#